data_fbfc6d838b7424d54e55723e6b937afe
#
_entry.id   fbfc6d838b7424d54e55723e6b937afe
#
_cell.length_a   1.000
_cell.length_b   1.000
_cell.length_c   1.000
_cell.angle_alpha   90.00
_cell.angle_beta   90.00
_cell.angle_gamma   90.00
#
_symmetry.space_group_name_H-M   'P 1'
#
loop_
_entity.id
_entity.type
_entity.pdbx_description
1 polymer ?
#
loop_
_entity_poly.entity_id
_entity_poly.type
_entity_poly.pdbx_seq_one_letter_code
_entity_poly.pdbx_strand_id
1 'polypeptide(L)'
;MGIGVIDIDNRECMTLGSIQTPDCKTLDNMGKNPVDWYSGYLISKKDKIQSLSKTVVADAFFSKETFITPMCENDFHVISRFRNGVVLYYPTLERKTGKRGHPKWFDGRIDFANLDLTRCKEYGVNKGKLYGLRVYAKALKRYVSLVVWYPMDGRTDKWQLYFSTDDSMDGREVLDYYRTRFQQEFCFRDGKQHAGITNCQSTDFRKLGFHFNASLAAVNLAKAACKRLGITYSISSCKSFIHNAYMLERFICVFGINPDPQVIDKLFKELILFTTRAA
;
A
#
# COMPACT_ATOMS: atom_id res chain seq x y z
N MET A 1 -3.93 -9.59 6.82
CA MET A 1 -3.38 -8.71 5.75
C MET A 1 -4.52 -8.02 5.05
N GLY A 2 -4.40 -6.72 4.76
CA GLY A 2 -5.35 -6.00 3.91
C GLY A 2 -4.72 -5.66 2.56
N ILE A 3 -5.55 -5.61 1.53
CA ILE A 3 -5.18 -5.23 0.17
C ILE A 3 -5.98 -4.00 -0.21
N GLY A 4 -5.31 -2.99 -0.72
CA GLY A 4 -5.93 -1.78 -1.25
C GLY A 4 -5.38 -1.43 -2.63
N VAL A 5 -6.18 -0.74 -3.42
CA VAL A 5 -5.74 -0.04 -4.62
C VAL A 5 -5.52 1.42 -4.27
N ILE A 6 -4.43 1.98 -4.75
CA ILE A 6 -4.04 3.35 -4.45
C ILE A 6 -4.02 4.15 -5.75
N ASP A 7 -4.82 5.20 -5.77
CA ASP A 7 -4.70 6.27 -6.76
C ASP A 7 -3.49 7.11 -6.38
N ILE A 8 -2.45 7.07 -7.22
CA ILE A 8 -1.15 7.69 -6.93
C ILE A 8 -1.25 9.21 -7.02
N ASP A 9 -2.01 9.72 -8.00
CA ASP A 9 -2.14 11.14 -8.28
C ASP A 9 -2.93 11.84 -7.15
N ASN A 10 -4.04 11.24 -6.73
CA ASN A 10 -4.89 11.76 -5.66
C ASN A 10 -4.46 11.31 -4.27
N ARG A 11 -3.49 10.39 -4.17
CA ARG A 11 -3.03 9.76 -2.91
C ARG A 11 -4.20 9.19 -2.10
N GLU A 12 -5.10 8.53 -2.77
CA GLU A 12 -6.29 7.94 -2.17
C GLU A 12 -6.22 6.42 -2.25
N CYS A 13 -6.54 5.73 -1.15
CA CYS A 13 -6.59 4.29 -1.08
C CYS A 13 -8.03 3.80 -0.94
N MET A 14 -8.41 2.85 -1.78
CA MET A 14 -9.63 2.06 -1.65
C MET A 14 -9.28 0.63 -1.26
N THR A 15 -9.87 0.11 -0.20
CA THR A 15 -9.60 -1.25 0.26
C THR A 15 -10.31 -2.26 -0.64
N LEU A 16 -9.57 -3.21 -1.22
CA LEU A 16 -10.13 -4.30 -2.02
C LEU A 16 -10.60 -5.47 -1.16
N GLY A 17 -9.99 -5.64 0.00
CA GLY A 17 -10.34 -6.70 0.92
C GLY A 17 -9.28 -6.96 1.98
N SER A 18 -9.62 -7.84 2.91
CA SER A 18 -8.70 -8.32 3.93
C SER A 18 -8.80 -9.82 4.11
N ILE A 19 -7.68 -10.43 4.49
CA ILE A 19 -7.61 -11.84 4.84
C ILE A 19 -7.04 -12.00 6.23
N GLN A 20 -7.65 -12.86 7.01
CA GLN A 20 -7.16 -13.25 8.31
C GLN A 20 -5.97 -14.20 8.16
N THR A 21 -4.98 -14.06 9.03
CA THR A 21 -3.86 -14.99 9.12
C THR A 21 -4.31 -16.17 9.98
N PRO A 22 -4.20 -17.42 9.50
CA PRO A 22 -4.42 -18.59 10.34
C PRO A 22 -3.41 -18.63 11.49
N ASP A 23 -3.74 -19.36 12.53
CA ASP A 23 -2.80 -19.63 13.62
C ASP A 23 -1.58 -20.45 13.15
N CYS A 24 -0.50 -20.42 13.94
CA CYS A 24 0.74 -21.07 13.56
C CYS A 24 0.57 -22.58 13.33
N LYS A 25 -0.25 -23.27 14.15
CA LYS A 25 -0.46 -24.73 13.99
C LYS A 25 -1.14 -25.05 12.67
N THR A 26 -2.14 -24.25 12.29
CA THR A 26 -2.84 -24.39 11.00
C THR A 26 -1.88 -24.16 9.83
N LEU A 27 -1.04 -23.14 9.90
CA LEU A 27 -0.03 -22.86 8.87
C LEU A 27 1.00 -23.97 8.78
N ASP A 28 1.50 -24.47 9.91
CA ASP A 28 2.47 -25.57 9.98
C ASP A 28 1.90 -26.86 9.37
N ASN A 29 0.64 -27.18 9.65
CA ASN A 29 -0.06 -28.32 9.06
C ASN A 29 -0.22 -28.20 7.54
N MET A 30 -0.27 -26.96 7.02
CA MET A 30 -0.30 -26.70 5.59
C MET A 30 1.10 -26.63 4.95
N GLY A 31 2.16 -26.75 5.72
CA GLY A 31 3.54 -26.56 5.27
C GLY A 31 3.82 -25.13 4.79
N LYS A 32 3.13 -24.14 5.33
CA LYS A 32 3.20 -22.74 4.92
C LYS A 32 3.62 -21.83 6.07
N ASN A 33 4.36 -20.81 5.74
CA ASN A 33 4.55 -19.69 6.64
C ASN A 33 3.55 -18.53 6.32
N PRO A 34 3.42 -17.51 7.19
CA PRO A 34 2.50 -16.40 6.94
C PRO A 34 2.75 -15.66 5.61
N VAL A 35 4.00 -15.62 5.15
CA VAL A 35 4.37 -14.95 3.89
C VAL A 35 3.84 -15.74 2.69
N ASP A 36 3.96 -17.08 2.72
CA ASP A 36 3.42 -17.96 1.68
C ASP A 36 1.89 -17.89 1.64
N TRP A 37 1.25 -17.77 2.80
CA TRP A 37 -0.20 -17.57 2.90
C TRP A 37 -0.63 -16.27 2.19
N TYR A 38 0.09 -15.19 2.41
CA TYR A 38 -0.23 -13.90 1.84
C TYR A 38 0.04 -13.82 0.34
N SER A 39 1.18 -14.34 -0.13
CA SER A 39 1.46 -14.41 -1.57
C SER A 39 0.45 -15.29 -2.30
N GLY A 40 0.12 -16.46 -1.75
CA GLY A 40 -0.90 -17.35 -2.29
C GLY A 40 -2.28 -16.69 -2.42
N TYR A 41 -2.65 -15.86 -1.43
CA TYR A 41 -3.91 -15.11 -1.50
C TYR A 41 -3.89 -14.06 -2.62
N LEU A 42 -2.82 -13.28 -2.74
CA LEU A 42 -2.66 -12.30 -3.83
C LEU A 42 -2.75 -12.97 -5.20
N ILE A 43 -2.03 -14.08 -5.36
CA ILE A 43 -2.01 -14.86 -6.61
C ILE A 43 -3.40 -15.44 -6.93
N SER A 44 -4.16 -15.90 -5.92
CA SER A 44 -5.54 -16.39 -6.12
C SER A 44 -6.50 -15.32 -6.64
N LYS A 45 -6.15 -14.05 -6.52
CA LYS A 45 -6.92 -12.89 -6.98
C LYS A 45 -6.23 -12.14 -8.13
N LYS A 46 -5.20 -12.75 -8.75
CA LYS A 46 -4.33 -12.07 -9.69
C LYS A 46 -5.08 -11.38 -10.82
N ASP A 47 -6.05 -12.04 -11.45
CA ASP A 47 -6.78 -11.47 -12.60
C ASP A 47 -7.51 -10.17 -12.23
N LYS A 48 -8.14 -10.15 -11.05
CA LYS A 48 -8.81 -8.96 -10.54
C LYS A 48 -7.83 -7.86 -10.13
N ILE A 49 -6.69 -8.22 -9.56
CA ILE A 49 -5.69 -7.24 -9.15
C ILE A 49 -4.98 -6.69 -10.38
N GLN A 50 -4.59 -7.52 -11.33
CA GLN A 50 -3.89 -7.13 -12.55
C GLN A 50 -4.76 -6.32 -13.51
N SER A 51 -6.08 -6.45 -13.46
CA SER A 51 -6.98 -5.54 -14.19
C SER A 51 -6.89 -4.09 -13.70
N LEU A 52 -6.36 -3.86 -12.49
CA LEU A 52 -6.14 -2.53 -11.90
C LEU A 52 -4.67 -2.13 -11.98
N SER A 53 -3.76 -3.00 -11.54
CA SER A 53 -2.32 -2.76 -11.57
C SER A 53 -1.52 -4.06 -11.47
N LYS A 54 -0.40 -4.14 -12.20
CA LYS A 54 0.60 -5.21 -12.01
C LYS A 54 1.62 -4.86 -10.91
N THR A 55 1.65 -3.61 -10.45
CA THR A 55 2.60 -3.16 -9.43
C THR A 55 1.98 -3.31 -8.04
N VAL A 56 2.68 -4.02 -7.18
CA VAL A 56 2.31 -4.25 -5.78
C VAL A 56 3.31 -3.57 -4.87
N VAL A 57 2.83 -2.66 -4.04
CA VAL A 57 3.65 -2.01 -3.01
C VAL A 57 3.47 -2.72 -1.69
N ALA A 58 4.56 -3.22 -1.13
CA ALA A 58 4.54 -4.03 0.09
C ALA A 58 5.50 -3.48 1.16
N ASP A 59 5.19 -3.75 2.43
CA ASP A 59 6.10 -3.38 3.54
C ASP A 59 7.39 -4.22 3.52
N ALA A 60 8.41 -3.74 4.22
CA ALA A 60 9.71 -4.42 4.38
C ALA A 60 9.61 -5.86 4.94
N PHE A 61 8.51 -6.21 5.60
CA PHE A 61 8.22 -7.59 6.02
C PHE A 61 8.17 -8.57 4.85
N PHE A 62 7.70 -8.09 3.69
CA PHE A 62 7.52 -8.87 2.46
C PHE A 62 8.75 -8.85 1.54
N SER A 63 9.84 -8.17 1.90
CA SER A 63 11.09 -8.17 1.12
C SER A 63 11.89 -9.47 1.30
N LYS A 64 11.25 -10.61 1.02
CA LYS A 64 11.78 -11.97 1.14
C LYS A 64 11.60 -12.73 -0.17
N GLU A 65 12.54 -13.62 -0.49
CA GLU A 65 12.48 -14.45 -1.69
C GLU A 65 11.15 -15.22 -1.78
N THR A 66 10.68 -15.77 -0.66
CA THR A 66 9.43 -16.56 -0.55
C THR A 66 8.17 -15.77 -0.91
N PHE A 67 8.22 -14.43 -0.84
CA PHE A 67 7.14 -13.57 -1.33
C PHE A 67 7.40 -13.09 -2.76
N ILE A 68 8.62 -12.58 -2.99
CA ILE A 68 8.97 -11.89 -4.24
C ILE A 68 8.96 -12.86 -5.43
N THR A 69 9.51 -14.08 -5.27
CA THR A 69 9.60 -15.02 -6.38
C THR A 69 8.25 -15.46 -6.91
N PRO A 70 7.29 -15.94 -6.09
CA PRO A 70 5.97 -16.29 -6.58
C PRO A 70 5.20 -15.10 -7.19
N MET A 71 5.38 -13.90 -6.66
CA MET A 71 4.76 -12.70 -7.23
C MET A 71 5.27 -12.41 -8.63
N CYS A 72 6.60 -12.43 -8.83
CA CYS A 72 7.21 -12.21 -10.14
C CYS A 72 6.87 -13.30 -11.16
N GLU A 73 6.81 -14.58 -10.74
CA GLU A 73 6.39 -15.70 -11.58
C GLU A 73 4.94 -15.58 -12.04
N ASN A 74 4.14 -14.77 -11.36
CA ASN A 74 2.76 -14.44 -11.71
C ASN A 74 2.61 -13.03 -12.32
N ASP A 75 3.65 -12.48 -12.94
CA ASP A 75 3.66 -11.19 -13.65
C ASP A 75 3.34 -9.98 -12.76
N PHE A 76 3.65 -10.03 -11.48
CA PHE A 76 3.62 -8.88 -10.61
C PHE A 76 5.00 -8.24 -10.46
N HIS A 77 5.05 -6.93 -10.46
CA HIS A 77 6.19 -6.14 -10.02
C HIS A 77 6.00 -5.73 -8.57
N VAL A 78 7.01 -6.00 -7.73
CA VAL A 78 6.92 -5.69 -6.30
C VAL A 78 7.85 -4.53 -5.96
N ILE A 79 7.28 -3.49 -5.34
CA ILE A 79 8.03 -2.39 -4.75
C ILE A 79 8.00 -2.56 -3.25
N SER A 80 9.18 -2.52 -2.63
CA SER A 80 9.31 -2.65 -1.18
C SER A 80 10.57 -1.95 -0.66
N ARG A 81 10.84 -2.11 0.63
CA ARG A 81 12.03 -1.57 1.28
C ARG A 81 12.91 -2.69 1.80
N PHE A 82 14.21 -2.61 1.54
CA PHE A 82 15.17 -3.48 2.20
C PHE A 82 15.39 -3.08 3.66
N ARG A 83 15.71 -4.07 4.47
CA ARG A 83 16.23 -3.83 5.81
C ARG A 83 17.72 -3.49 5.73
N ASN A 84 18.21 -2.76 6.73
CA ASN A 84 19.64 -2.49 6.85
C ASN A 84 20.42 -3.81 6.97
N GLY A 85 21.58 -3.87 6.34
CA GLY A 85 22.40 -5.08 6.30
C GLY A 85 22.16 -6.01 5.12
N VAL A 86 21.25 -5.67 4.19
CA VAL A 86 21.08 -6.41 2.94
C VAL A 86 22.39 -6.44 2.14
N VAL A 87 22.67 -7.60 1.51
CA VAL A 87 23.83 -7.77 0.64
C VAL A 87 23.42 -7.58 -0.81
N LEU A 88 23.91 -6.48 -1.39
CA LEU A 88 23.68 -6.09 -2.77
C LEU A 88 25.01 -5.99 -3.52
N TYR A 89 24.98 -6.27 -4.83
CA TYR A 89 26.15 -6.25 -5.69
C TYR A 89 25.93 -5.35 -6.91
N TYR A 90 27.01 -4.69 -7.31
CA TYR A 90 27.04 -4.00 -8.60
C TYR A 90 27.05 -5.02 -9.74
N PRO A 91 26.17 -4.88 -10.75
CA PRO A 91 26.27 -5.65 -11.97
C PRO A 91 27.63 -5.45 -12.64
N THR A 92 28.19 -6.48 -13.29
CA THR A 92 29.40 -6.28 -14.06
C THR A 92 29.10 -5.46 -15.31
N LEU A 93 29.92 -4.42 -15.56
CA LEU A 93 29.82 -3.57 -16.75
C LEU A 93 30.39 -4.27 -17.99
N GLU A 94 31.45 -5.08 -17.81
CA GLU A 94 32.12 -5.78 -18.89
C GLU A 94 32.18 -7.30 -18.59
N ARG A 95 31.43 -8.08 -19.32
CA ARG A 95 31.66 -9.54 -19.39
C ARG A 95 32.87 -9.80 -20.25
N LYS A 96 34.06 -9.93 -19.65
CA LYS A 96 35.25 -10.40 -20.36
C LYS A 96 35.06 -11.87 -20.72
N THR A 97 34.63 -12.12 -21.96
CA THR A 97 34.63 -13.46 -22.57
C THR A 97 36.02 -13.76 -23.10
N GLY A 98 36.60 -14.91 -22.75
CA GLY A 98 37.84 -15.38 -23.34
C GLY A 98 39.06 -15.54 -22.40
N LYS A 99 38.95 -15.23 -21.09
CA LYS A 99 39.99 -15.57 -20.10
C LYS A 99 39.64 -16.86 -19.36
N ARG A 100 40.66 -17.71 -19.07
CA ARG A 100 40.53 -18.90 -18.22
C ARG A 100 39.99 -18.46 -16.85
N GLY A 101 38.88 -19.06 -16.42
CA GLY A 101 38.23 -18.81 -15.14
C GLY A 101 36.74 -18.60 -15.25
N HIS A 102 36.02 -18.68 -14.13
CA HIS A 102 34.60 -18.38 -14.09
C HIS A 102 34.33 -16.89 -14.47
N PRO A 103 33.35 -16.61 -15.33
CA PRO A 103 32.96 -15.22 -15.65
C PRO A 103 32.65 -14.45 -14.39
N LYS A 104 33.15 -13.20 -14.29
CA LYS A 104 32.82 -12.32 -13.20
C LYS A 104 31.37 -11.83 -13.38
N TRP A 105 30.52 -12.16 -12.44
CA TRP A 105 29.10 -11.82 -12.47
C TRP A 105 28.82 -10.43 -11.86
N PHE A 106 29.67 -10.01 -10.92
CA PHE A 106 29.48 -8.80 -10.13
C PHE A 106 30.81 -8.05 -9.98
N ASP A 107 30.74 -6.71 -9.94
CA ASP A 107 31.91 -5.84 -9.75
C ASP A 107 32.25 -5.58 -8.28
N GLY A 108 31.49 -6.16 -7.37
CA GLY A 108 31.73 -6.06 -5.94
C GLY A 108 30.44 -5.83 -5.14
N ARG A 109 30.56 -5.95 -3.84
CA ARG A 109 29.50 -5.62 -2.89
C ARG A 109 29.34 -4.11 -2.76
N ILE A 110 28.10 -3.64 -2.65
CA ILE A 110 27.79 -2.22 -2.45
C ILE A 110 28.09 -1.84 -1.00
N ASP A 111 28.89 -0.82 -0.83
CA ASP A 111 29.08 -0.11 0.43
C ASP A 111 28.24 1.17 0.40
N PHE A 112 27.20 1.23 1.23
CA PHE A 112 26.30 2.39 1.28
C PHE A 112 26.92 3.59 2.01
N ALA A 113 27.98 3.42 2.77
CA ALA A 113 28.73 4.53 3.34
C ALA A 113 29.61 5.22 2.29
N ASN A 114 30.08 4.46 1.29
CA ASN A 114 30.94 4.90 0.20
C ASN A 114 30.36 4.44 -1.15
N LEU A 115 29.16 4.95 -1.49
CA LEU A 115 28.47 4.59 -2.72
C LEU A 115 29.24 5.08 -3.96
N ASP A 116 29.43 4.19 -4.94
CA ASP A 116 30.02 4.55 -6.23
C ASP A 116 29.03 5.39 -7.06
N LEU A 117 29.16 6.69 -6.98
CA LEU A 117 28.27 7.65 -7.64
C LEU A 117 28.37 7.61 -9.17
N THR A 118 29.46 7.06 -9.73
CA THR A 118 29.62 6.93 -11.20
C THR A 118 28.62 5.95 -11.80
N ARG A 119 28.04 5.06 -10.97
CA ARG A 119 27.05 4.06 -11.34
C ARG A 119 25.62 4.45 -10.96
N CYS A 120 25.45 5.63 -10.40
CA CYS A 120 24.18 6.10 -9.87
C CYS A 120 23.61 7.22 -10.73
N LYS A 121 22.28 7.22 -10.87
CA LYS A 121 21.51 8.36 -11.32
C LYS A 121 21.12 9.18 -10.08
N GLU A 122 21.51 10.43 -10.02
CA GLU A 122 21.10 11.33 -8.94
C GLU A 122 19.76 11.98 -9.26
N TYR A 123 18.91 12.11 -8.22
CA TYR A 123 17.60 12.75 -8.31
C TYR A 123 17.52 13.92 -7.34
N GLY A 124 17.04 15.07 -7.83
CA GLY A 124 16.79 16.24 -6.98
C GLY A 124 15.68 15.96 -5.97
N VAL A 125 15.97 16.16 -4.68
CA VAL A 125 15.00 16.07 -3.58
C VAL A 125 15.22 17.22 -2.58
N ASN A 126 14.13 17.69 -1.96
CA ASN A 126 14.18 18.86 -1.08
C ASN A 126 14.95 18.65 0.23
N LYS A 127 15.07 17.41 0.72
CA LYS A 127 15.74 17.12 1.99
C LYS A 127 16.52 15.81 1.89
N GLY A 128 17.80 15.89 1.51
CA GLY A 128 18.66 14.71 1.40
C GLY A 128 19.23 14.51 0.02
N LYS A 129 19.83 13.33 -0.18
CA LYS A 129 20.34 12.88 -1.48
C LYS A 129 19.66 11.59 -1.86
N LEU A 130 19.25 11.49 -3.12
CA LEU A 130 18.55 10.34 -3.67
C LEU A 130 19.31 9.81 -4.89
N TYR A 131 19.66 8.55 -4.85
CA TYR A 131 20.40 7.87 -5.91
C TYR A 131 19.63 6.62 -6.35
N GLY A 132 19.51 6.44 -7.66
CA GLY A 132 18.95 5.23 -8.27
C GLY A 132 20.03 4.45 -9.02
N LEU A 133 19.99 3.14 -8.91
CA LEU A 133 20.90 2.25 -9.62
C LEU A 133 20.30 0.84 -9.75
N ARG A 134 20.72 0.12 -10.80
CA ARG A 134 20.39 -1.29 -10.97
C ARG A 134 21.38 -2.15 -10.19
N VAL A 135 20.88 -3.10 -9.38
CA VAL A 135 21.73 -3.95 -8.53
C VAL A 135 21.26 -5.41 -8.53
N TYR A 136 22.15 -6.32 -8.17
CA TYR A 136 21.78 -7.70 -7.88
C TYR A 136 21.55 -7.87 -6.38
N ALA A 137 20.35 -8.29 -6.00
CA ALA A 137 19.98 -8.58 -4.62
C ALA A 137 20.19 -10.07 -4.32
N LYS A 138 21.24 -10.39 -3.55
CA LYS A 138 21.58 -11.79 -3.24
C LYS A 138 20.42 -12.52 -2.55
N ALA A 139 19.76 -11.89 -1.59
CA ALA A 139 18.65 -12.46 -0.84
C ALA A 139 17.39 -12.70 -1.70
N LEU A 140 17.25 -12.00 -2.83
CA LEU A 140 16.12 -12.15 -3.75
C LEU A 140 16.49 -12.92 -5.03
N LYS A 141 17.77 -13.25 -5.21
CA LYS A 141 18.36 -13.95 -6.37
C LYS A 141 18.00 -13.29 -7.71
N ARG A 142 17.89 -11.95 -7.74
CA ARG A 142 17.50 -11.19 -8.94
C ARG A 142 18.08 -9.80 -9.01
N TYR A 143 18.04 -9.23 -10.20
CA TYR A 143 18.29 -7.83 -10.40
C TYR A 143 17.06 -7.01 -9.97
N VAL A 144 17.30 -5.83 -9.43
CA VAL A 144 16.25 -4.89 -8.99
C VAL A 144 16.69 -3.46 -9.30
N SER A 145 15.75 -2.57 -9.53
CA SER A 145 15.97 -1.13 -9.46
C SER A 145 16.03 -0.74 -8.00
N LEU A 146 17.17 -0.24 -7.55
CA LEU A 146 17.42 0.21 -6.17
C LEU A 146 17.39 1.72 -6.09
N VAL A 147 16.78 2.21 -5.02
CA VAL A 147 16.83 3.63 -4.64
C VAL A 147 17.45 3.75 -3.25
N VAL A 148 18.52 4.54 -3.16
CA VAL A 148 19.20 4.87 -1.91
C VAL A 148 18.85 6.29 -1.54
N TRP A 149 18.22 6.48 -0.41
CA TRP A 149 17.92 7.80 0.13
C TRP A 149 18.76 8.08 1.38
N TYR A 150 19.53 9.15 1.34
CA TYR A 150 20.30 9.69 2.47
C TYR A 150 19.56 10.90 3.01
N PRO A 151 18.84 10.79 4.13
CA PRO A 151 18.15 11.92 4.74
C PRO A 151 19.15 12.94 5.28
N MET A 152 18.83 14.23 5.15
CA MET A 152 19.60 15.34 5.74
C MET A 152 18.71 16.10 6.75
N ASP A 153 17.85 15.39 7.46
CA ASP A 153 16.91 15.96 8.42
C ASP A 153 17.41 15.92 9.88
N GLY A 154 18.64 15.45 10.10
CA GLY A 154 19.25 15.31 11.42
C GLY A 154 18.64 14.25 12.32
N ARG A 155 17.63 13.50 11.82
CA ARG A 155 16.94 12.47 12.61
C ARG A 155 17.58 11.10 12.50
N THR A 156 18.19 10.79 11.39
CA THR A 156 18.89 9.53 11.17
C THR A 156 20.11 9.72 10.28
N ASP A 157 21.24 9.17 10.67
CA ASP A 157 22.46 9.08 9.85
C ASP A 157 22.43 7.85 8.92
N LYS A 158 21.29 7.15 8.87
CA LYS A 158 21.15 5.89 8.16
C LYS A 158 20.40 6.09 6.87
N TRP A 159 20.94 5.56 5.77
CA TRP A 159 20.29 5.47 4.48
C TRP A 159 19.05 4.59 4.53
N GLN A 160 18.13 4.85 3.62
CA GLN A 160 16.95 4.01 3.39
C GLN A 160 17.01 3.43 1.98
N LEU A 161 16.67 2.14 1.84
CA LEU A 161 16.82 1.38 0.62
C LEU A 161 15.45 0.92 0.13
N TYR A 162 15.02 1.46 -1.00
CA TYR A 162 13.79 1.06 -1.67
C TYR A 162 14.14 0.32 -2.95
N PHE A 163 13.29 -0.60 -3.37
CA PHE A 163 13.53 -1.35 -4.60
C PHE A 163 12.26 -1.68 -5.35
N SER A 164 12.40 -1.88 -6.66
CA SER A 164 11.41 -2.51 -7.52
C SER A 164 11.99 -3.77 -8.14
N THR A 165 11.16 -4.82 -8.26
CA THR A 165 11.53 -6.03 -9.03
C THR A 165 11.47 -5.81 -10.54
N ASP A 166 10.84 -4.74 -11.01
CA ASP A 166 11.08 -4.17 -12.33
C ASP A 166 12.40 -3.39 -12.26
N ASP A 167 13.45 -4.00 -12.79
CA ASP A 167 14.82 -3.47 -12.73
C ASP A 167 15.07 -2.33 -13.72
N SER A 168 14.09 -2.01 -14.57
CA SER A 168 14.07 -0.87 -15.50
C SER A 168 13.33 0.36 -14.94
N MET A 169 12.55 0.20 -13.86
CA MET A 169 11.75 1.28 -13.27
C MET A 169 12.64 2.42 -12.77
N ASP A 170 12.26 3.67 -13.09
CA ASP A 170 12.98 4.85 -12.64
C ASP A 170 12.97 4.99 -11.10
N GLY A 171 14.10 5.33 -10.51
CA GLY A 171 14.24 5.38 -9.05
C GLY A 171 13.32 6.41 -8.39
N ARG A 172 12.97 7.51 -9.06
CA ARG A 172 12.01 8.48 -8.55
C ARG A 172 10.62 7.85 -8.42
N GLU A 173 10.23 7.12 -9.46
CA GLU A 173 8.96 6.41 -9.50
C GLU A 173 8.87 5.35 -8.40
N VAL A 174 9.92 4.55 -8.18
CA VAL A 174 9.98 3.58 -7.07
C VAL A 174 9.71 4.24 -5.72
N LEU A 175 10.32 5.39 -5.46
CA LEU A 175 10.13 6.11 -4.20
C LEU A 175 8.71 6.68 -4.07
N ASP A 176 8.19 7.26 -5.14
CA ASP A 176 6.85 7.86 -5.15
C ASP A 176 5.77 6.78 -4.93
N TYR A 177 5.88 5.64 -5.59
CA TYR A 177 5.00 4.48 -5.33
C TYR A 177 5.12 3.98 -3.88
N TYR A 178 6.33 3.82 -3.37
CA TYR A 178 6.49 3.32 -2.00
C TYR A 178 5.89 4.27 -0.96
N ARG A 179 5.99 5.58 -1.16
CA ARG A 179 5.40 6.59 -0.26
C ARG A 179 3.88 6.51 -0.20
N THR A 180 3.22 6.09 -1.28
CA THR A 180 1.76 5.96 -1.29
C THR A 180 1.25 4.83 -0.39
N ARG A 181 2.09 3.85 -0.02
CA ARG A 181 1.75 2.75 0.90
C ARG A 181 1.07 3.26 2.19
N PHE A 182 1.48 4.43 2.66
CA PHE A 182 0.94 5.03 3.87
C PHE A 182 -0.57 5.28 3.80
N GLN A 183 -1.13 5.41 2.62
CA GLN A 183 -2.57 5.61 2.42
C GLN A 183 -3.41 4.42 2.91
N GLN A 184 -2.86 3.22 2.88
CA GLN A 184 -3.53 2.04 3.43
C GLN A 184 -3.64 2.09 4.96
N GLU A 185 -2.64 2.65 5.64
CA GLU A 185 -2.67 2.82 7.10
C GLU A 185 -3.81 3.77 7.52
N PHE A 186 -4.08 4.79 6.72
CA PHE A 186 -5.22 5.68 6.94
C PHE A 186 -6.56 4.95 6.81
N CYS A 187 -6.72 4.05 5.83
CA CYS A 187 -7.93 3.24 5.73
C CYS A 187 -8.15 2.38 6.98
N PHE A 188 -7.11 1.77 7.52
CA PHE A 188 -7.22 1.00 8.76
C PHE A 188 -7.50 1.88 9.98
N ARG A 189 -6.88 3.05 10.06
CA ARG A 189 -7.15 4.02 11.12
C ARG A 189 -8.62 4.43 11.10
N ASP A 190 -9.13 4.82 9.94
CA ASP A 190 -10.51 5.22 9.76
C ASP A 190 -11.48 4.07 10.08
N GLY A 191 -11.14 2.85 9.67
CA GLY A 191 -11.89 1.64 10.01
C GLY A 191 -11.96 1.39 11.52
N LYS A 192 -10.86 1.60 12.24
CA LYS A 192 -10.81 1.44 13.70
C LYS A 192 -11.58 2.53 14.44
N GLN A 193 -11.42 3.78 14.03
CA GLN A 193 -11.99 4.93 14.75
C GLN A 193 -13.48 5.13 14.44
N HIS A 194 -13.91 4.85 13.23
CA HIS A 194 -15.24 5.26 12.76
C HIS A 194 -16.12 4.14 12.23
N ALA A 195 -15.55 3.05 11.73
CA ALA A 195 -16.31 1.94 11.13
C ALA A 195 -16.33 0.65 11.98
N GLY A 196 -15.91 0.72 13.24
CA GLY A 196 -16.06 -0.35 14.22
C GLY A 196 -15.28 -1.63 13.93
N ILE A 197 -14.15 -1.55 13.21
CA ILE A 197 -13.36 -2.72 12.82
C ILE A 197 -12.93 -3.59 14.02
N THR A 198 -12.81 -2.99 15.21
CA THR A 198 -12.42 -3.65 16.46
C THR A 198 -13.60 -4.11 17.32
N ASN A 199 -14.84 -3.89 16.88
CA ASN A 199 -16.04 -4.11 17.70
C ASN A 199 -16.63 -5.53 17.54
N CYS A 200 -16.01 -6.41 16.75
CA CYS A 200 -16.47 -7.76 16.57
C CYS A 200 -16.24 -8.59 17.83
N GLN A 201 -17.31 -9.15 18.38
CA GLN A 201 -17.25 -10.02 19.57
C GLN A 201 -17.19 -11.51 19.21
N SER A 202 -17.24 -11.85 17.92
CA SER A 202 -17.19 -13.25 17.48
C SER A 202 -15.74 -13.75 17.44
N THR A 203 -15.56 -15.00 17.81
CA THR A 203 -14.29 -15.76 17.63
C THR A 203 -14.30 -16.60 16.35
N ASP A 204 -15.44 -16.71 15.66
CA ASP A 204 -15.56 -17.47 14.42
C ASP A 204 -14.81 -16.79 13.29
N PHE A 205 -13.94 -17.54 12.60
CA PHE A 205 -13.07 -17.08 11.55
C PHE A 205 -13.84 -16.38 10.40
N ARG A 206 -14.98 -16.95 9.98
CA ARG A 206 -15.78 -16.39 8.89
C ARG A 206 -16.49 -15.12 9.29
N LYS A 207 -17.04 -15.06 10.50
CA LYS A 207 -17.70 -13.88 11.04
C LYS A 207 -16.70 -12.72 11.23
N LEU A 208 -15.50 -13.00 11.74
CA LEU A 208 -14.42 -12.02 11.83
C LEU A 208 -14.04 -11.49 10.45
N GLY A 209 -13.82 -12.39 9.49
CA GLY A 209 -13.48 -12.00 8.10
C GLY A 209 -14.55 -11.14 7.46
N PHE A 210 -15.83 -11.48 7.64
CA PHE A 210 -16.96 -10.67 7.17
C PHE A 210 -16.98 -9.29 7.83
N HIS A 211 -16.87 -9.23 9.15
CA HIS A 211 -16.89 -7.99 9.91
C HIS A 211 -15.77 -7.02 9.48
N PHE A 212 -14.54 -7.53 9.37
CA PHE A 212 -13.41 -6.71 8.90
C PHE A 212 -13.63 -6.15 7.50
N ASN A 213 -14.08 -6.99 6.56
CA ASN A 213 -14.31 -6.54 5.19
C ASN A 213 -15.50 -5.57 5.10
N ALA A 214 -16.57 -5.78 5.87
CA ALA A 214 -17.71 -4.87 5.93
C ALA A 214 -17.31 -3.49 6.49
N SER A 215 -16.51 -3.46 7.57
CA SER A 215 -16.00 -2.22 8.14
C SER A 215 -15.11 -1.44 7.14
N LEU A 216 -14.24 -2.13 6.42
CA LEU A 216 -13.39 -1.49 5.40
C LEU A 216 -14.20 -1.04 4.17
N ALA A 217 -15.25 -1.80 3.80
CA ALA A 217 -16.18 -1.39 2.75
C ALA A 217 -16.96 -0.13 3.13
N ALA A 218 -17.34 0.03 4.41
CA ALA A 218 -17.98 1.26 4.90
C ALA A 218 -17.08 2.49 4.74
N VAL A 219 -15.76 2.35 4.96
CA VAL A 219 -14.78 3.42 4.68
C VAL A 219 -14.75 3.77 3.19
N ASN A 220 -14.75 2.77 2.31
CA ASN A 220 -14.80 3.01 0.86
C ASN A 220 -16.09 3.72 0.44
N LEU A 221 -17.24 3.31 0.99
CA LEU A 221 -18.53 3.94 0.71
C LEU A 221 -18.54 5.41 1.16
N ALA A 222 -17.96 5.71 2.34
CA ALA A 222 -17.84 7.08 2.81
C ALA A 222 -17.00 7.95 1.85
N LYS A 223 -15.88 7.41 1.34
CA LYS A 223 -15.05 8.09 0.33
C LYS A 223 -15.83 8.35 -0.96
N ALA A 224 -16.50 7.31 -1.48
CA ALA A 224 -17.31 7.44 -2.68
C ALA A 224 -18.47 8.44 -2.52
N ALA A 225 -19.13 8.45 -1.35
CA ALA A 225 -20.18 9.40 -1.04
C ALA A 225 -19.66 10.84 -1.00
N CYS A 226 -18.54 11.09 -0.31
CA CYS A 226 -17.90 12.42 -0.28
C CYS A 226 -17.54 12.90 -1.68
N LYS A 227 -16.94 12.02 -2.50
CA LYS A 227 -16.59 12.36 -3.88
C LYS A 227 -17.82 12.71 -4.72
N ARG A 228 -18.91 11.93 -4.57
CA ARG A 228 -20.18 12.19 -5.28
C ARG A 228 -20.83 13.52 -4.85
N LEU A 229 -20.70 13.88 -3.59
CA LEU A 229 -21.25 15.13 -3.03
C LEU A 229 -20.32 16.34 -3.25
N GLY A 230 -19.13 16.15 -3.82
CA GLY A 230 -18.15 17.22 -4.03
C GLY A 230 -17.58 17.81 -2.73
N ILE A 231 -17.56 17.03 -1.64
CA ILE A 231 -17.05 17.46 -0.34
C ILE A 231 -15.71 16.79 -0.04
N THR A 232 -14.86 17.50 0.72
CA THR A 232 -13.60 16.94 1.20
C THR A 232 -13.87 15.70 2.07
N TYR A 233 -13.16 14.62 1.82
CA TYR A 233 -13.32 13.39 2.57
C TYR A 233 -12.98 13.58 4.05
N SER A 234 -13.96 13.25 4.88
CA SER A 234 -13.82 13.03 6.31
C SER A 234 -14.86 11.98 6.70
N ILE A 235 -14.41 10.82 7.19
CA ILE A 235 -15.35 9.76 7.58
C ILE A 235 -16.23 10.20 8.76
N SER A 236 -15.70 11.02 9.65
CA SER A 236 -16.47 11.60 10.77
C SER A 236 -17.61 12.48 10.26
N SER A 237 -17.31 13.42 9.35
CA SER A 237 -18.33 14.29 8.74
C SER A 237 -19.35 13.51 7.93
N CYS A 238 -18.89 12.50 7.16
CA CYS A 238 -19.79 11.62 6.39
C CYS A 238 -20.74 10.85 7.32
N LYS A 239 -20.25 10.31 8.42
CA LYS A 239 -21.06 9.61 9.42
C LYS A 239 -22.08 10.52 10.08
N SER A 240 -21.69 11.74 10.45
CA SER A 240 -22.58 12.75 11.02
C SER A 240 -23.65 13.18 10.03
N PHE A 241 -23.27 13.39 8.76
CA PHE A 241 -24.22 13.70 7.71
C PHE A 241 -25.26 12.59 7.53
N ILE A 242 -24.83 11.32 7.40
CA ILE A 242 -25.74 10.19 7.23
C ILE A 242 -26.68 10.05 8.43
N HIS A 243 -26.15 10.20 9.64
CA HIS A 243 -26.96 10.16 10.86
C HIS A 243 -28.01 11.26 10.89
N ASN A 244 -27.61 12.50 10.62
CA ASN A 244 -28.52 13.64 10.63
C ASN A 244 -29.56 13.56 9.51
N ALA A 245 -29.17 13.08 8.32
CA ALA A 245 -30.09 12.85 7.21
C ALA A 245 -31.13 11.80 7.57
N TYR A 246 -30.72 10.69 8.18
CA TYR A 246 -31.64 9.65 8.66
C TYR A 246 -32.59 10.14 9.74
N MET A 247 -32.10 10.95 10.69
CA MET A 247 -32.95 11.55 11.74
C MET A 247 -33.98 12.51 11.15
N LEU A 248 -33.55 13.33 10.19
CA LEU A 248 -34.43 14.27 9.48
C LEU A 248 -35.52 13.50 8.70
N GLU A 249 -35.16 12.48 7.98
CA GLU A 249 -36.10 11.62 7.23
C GLU A 249 -37.16 11.01 8.18
N ARG A 250 -36.72 10.42 9.29
CA ARG A 250 -37.63 9.87 10.31
C ARG A 250 -38.56 10.93 10.89
N PHE A 251 -38.06 12.14 11.15
CA PHE A 251 -38.84 13.23 11.67
C PHE A 251 -39.95 13.65 10.68
N ILE A 252 -39.60 13.79 9.40
CA ILE A 252 -40.55 14.06 8.33
C ILE A 252 -41.65 13.00 8.27
N CYS A 253 -41.26 11.72 8.32
CA CYS A 253 -42.20 10.61 8.30
C CYS A 253 -43.18 10.60 9.48
N VAL A 254 -42.69 10.90 10.70
CA VAL A 254 -43.53 10.94 11.92
C VAL A 254 -44.60 12.05 11.84
N PHE A 255 -44.26 13.17 11.24
CA PHE A 255 -45.24 14.29 11.08
C PHE A 255 -46.14 14.12 9.86
N GLY A 256 -46.01 13.05 9.07
CA GLY A 256 -46.80 12.84 7.87
C GLY A 256 -46.59 13.89 6.79
N ILE A 257 -45.49 14.60 6.84
CA ILE A 257 -45.15 15.65 5.89
C ILE A 257 -44.64 14.99 4.61
N ASN A 258 -45.19 15.38 3.48
CA ASN A 258 -44.69 14.99 2.17
C ASN A 258 -44.08 16.22 1.48
N PRO A 259 -42.83 16.57 1.79
CA PRO A 259 -42.22 17.78 1.30
C PRO A 259 -41.92 17.70 -0.20
N ASP A 260 -41.95 18.85 -0.87
CA ASP A 260 -41.50 18.96 -2.26
C ASP A 260 -40.06 18.47 -2.41
N PRO A 261 -39.76 17.66 -3.42
CA PRO A 261 -38.39 17.19 -3.70
C PRO A 261 -37.33 18.29 -3.76
N GLN A 262 -37.69 19.47 -4.27
CA GLN A 262 -36.78 20.63 -4.32
C GLN A 262 -36.44 21.17 -2.92
N VAL A 263 -37.41 21.11 -1.99
CA VAL A 263 -37.19 21.49 -0.59
C VAL A 263 -36.29 20.49 0.10
N ILE A 264 -36.47 19.20 -0.17
CA ILE A 264 -35.61 18.15 0.34
C ILE A 264 -34.16 18.34 -0.15
N ASP A 265 -33.96 18.57 -1.43
CA ASP A 265 -32.62 18.83 -2.00
C ASP A 265 -31.93 20.03 -1.36
N LYS A 266 -32.69 21.10 -1.11
CA LYS A 266 -32.18 22.27 -0.42
C LYS A 266 -31.79 21.96 1.03
N LEU A 267 -32.61 21.24 1.77
CA LEU A 267 -32.32 20.80 3.14
C LEU A 267 -31.07 19.90 3.20
N PHE A 268 -30.88 19.00 2.27
CA PHE A 268 -29.67 18.17 2.22
C PHE A 268 -28.42 19.00 1.94
N LYS A 269 -28.49 20.01 1.06
CA LYS A 269 -27.36 20.93 0.82
C LYS A 269 -26.99 21.72 2.06
N GLU A 270 -28.00 22.26 2.78
CA GLU A 270 -27.77 22.95 4.05
C GLU A 270 -27.18 22.01 5.12
N LEU A 271 -27.68 20.77 5.19
CA LEU A 271 -27.17 19.76 6.12
C LEU A 271 -25.69 19.42 5.87
N ILE A 272 -25.25 19.36 4.60
CA ILE A 272 -23.84 19.19 4.24
C ILE A 272 -23.01 20.35 4.78
N LEU A 273 -23.46 21.59 4.55
CA LEU A 273 -22.76 22.80 5.03
C LEU A 273 -22.67 22.84 6.57
N PHE A 274 -23.74 22.43 7.25
CA PHE A 274 -23.76 22.37 8.70
C PHE A 274 -22.75 21.33 9.26
N THR A 275 -22.70 20.13 8.68
CA THR A 275 -21.78 19.05 9.14
C THR A 275 -20.32 19.35 8.84
N THR A 276 -20.01 20.09 7.76
CA THR A 276 -18.63 20.48 7.42
C THR A 276 -18.10 21.64 8.27
N ARG A 277 -18.99 22.48 8.82
CA ARG A 277 -18.60 23.59 9.73
C ARG A 277 -18.34 23.14 11.17
N ALA A 278 -18.84 21.96 11.55
CA ALA A 278 -18.73 21.43 12.91
C ALA A 278 -17.51 20.50 13.12
N ALA A 279 -16.70 20.28 12.10
CA ALA A 279 -15.49 19.47 12.11
C ALA A 279 -14.25 20.35 12.06
#